data_05b0d51e839680576ba98fd9b3e9ccf5
#
_entry.id   05b0d51e839680576ba98fd9b3e9ccf5
#
_cell.length_a   1.000
_cell.length_b   1.000
_cell.length_c   1.000
_cell.angle_alpha   90.00
_cell.angle_beta   90.00
_cell.angle_gamma   90.00
#
_symmetry.space_group_name_H-M   'P 1'
#
loop_
_entity.id
_entity.type
_entity.pdbx_description
1 polymer ?
#
loop_
_entity_poly.entity_id
_entity_poly.type
_entity_poly.pdbx_seq_one_letter_code
_entity_poly.pdbx_strand_id
1 'polypeptide(L)'
;FNADFDGDQMAVHVPLSEEAQLEAAEIISANKNILKPGSSEPVVSEKLLDMALGAYWMSKAVDGADGEGKFFSSPNDAINAYDYGLIDFRAKVKVLATDTPKYAQYEESIFETTVGRLLFNSVLPSDHPFINDTVVQKTLFQIIIDIIDDRGADAVPPIVDRLKRFGFQYATVSGTTWGIDDVIVPADKEKVVNEARAKEQEVRDFFENGLISREERRRMIVDIWHQAKSDIETLLPDTLDSDGSAFEMWQSGARGSMGQIAMMAGMKGLIVNTRGETLETPVISSMKEGLSPIEYFNTTHGSRKGLADTALQTAKAGYLTRRLFVVAQDAIVTEPDCKTKAGTTISRVSASGIEIAFSKAIKGRVLAEDAVDTKGNVLFKKGHMLTRREAIAVEESTCESVVVRSPMTCKTLRGVCQQCYGIDLTTNALVDIGEAVGTVAAQAIGEPGTQLTMNTKHAGGAAQLGGDVTQGLPRVEEVFEKRQPKIPAVVAKHTGVVAEVRREGNGRVIVIAPDMSAPGAPKKKDNVEYDVSPRRVVMVGKGDT
;
A
#
# COMPACT_ATOMS: atom_id res chain seq x y z
N PHE A 1 -1.89 -6.17 -19.55
CA PHE A 1 -0.84 -5.62 -20.43
C PHE A 1 -0.40 -4.21 -20.04
N ASN A 2 -1.01 -3.60 -19.03
CA ASN A 2 -0.83 -2.19 -18.70
C ASN A 2 -1.02 -1.27 -19.92
N ALA A 3 -1.96 -1.61 -20.80
CA ALA A 3 -2.32 -0.91 -22.01
C ALA A 3 -3.56 -0.03 -21.81
N ASP A 4 -3.59 1.11 -22.44
CA ASP A 4 -4.78 1.93 -22.68
C ASP A 4 -5.04 2.05 -24.20
N PHE A 5 -6.06 2.78 -24.59
CA PHE A 5 -6.47 2.86 -25.98
C PHE A 5 -6.24 4.25 -26.58
N ASP A 6 -5.22 4.95 -26.12
CA ASP A 6 -4.83 6.29 -26.57
C ASP A 6 -3.76 6.27 -27.69
N GLY A 7 -3.53 5.10 -28.28
CA GLY A 7 -2.54 4.91 -29.37
C GLY A 7 -1.45 3.88 -29.06
N ASP A 8 -1.63 3.08 -28.00
CA ASP A 8 -0.69 2.01 -27.67
C ASP A 8 -0.58 0.98 -28.79
N GLN A 9 0.66 0.61 -29.12
CA GLN A 9 0.94 -0.44 -30.10
C GLN A 9 1.26 -1.75 -29.40
N MET A 10 0.75 -2.84 -29.94
CA MET A 10 0.99 -4.20 -29.43
C MET A 10 1.39 -5.13 -30.56
N ALA A 11 2.31 -6.06 -30.27
CA ALA A 11 2.65 -7.14 -31.19
C ALA A 11 1.64 -8.28 -31.05
N VAL A 12 1.24 -8.89 -32.17
CA VAL A 12 0.41 -10.07 -32.20
C VAL A 12 1.23 -11.22 -32.78
N HIS A 13 1.36 -12.30 -31.99
CA HIS A 13 1.99 -13.54 -32.41
C HIS A 13 0.95 -14.63 -32.59
N VAL A 14 1.04 -15.38 -33.69
CA VAL A 14 0.17 -16.51 -33.99
C VAL A 14 1.01 -17.79 -33.87
N PRO A 15 0.81 -18.64 -32.85
CA PRO A 15 1.54 -19.90 -32.74
C PRO A 15 1.13 -20.86 -33.87
N LEU A 16 2.12 -21.51 -34.51
CA LEU A 16 1.91 -22.33 -35.69
C LEU A 16 1.77 -23.82 -35.36
N SER A 17 2.53 -24.34 -34.38
CA SER A 17 2.44 -25.78 -34.03
C SER A 17 1.32 -26.01 -33.00
N GLU A 18 0.81 -27.25 -32.99
CA GLU A 18 -0.23 -27.67 -32.05
C GLU A 18 0.24 -27.57 -30.60
N GLU A 19 1.50 -27.94 -30.33
CA GLU A 19 2.10 -27.84 -29.01
C GLU A 19 2.18 -26.39 -28.54
N ALA A 20 2.61 -25.45 -29.43
CA ALA A 20 2.67 -24.02 -29.10
C ALA A 20 1.28 -23.40 -28.87
N GLN A 21 0.27 -23.86 -29.61
CA GLN A 21 -1.14 -23.46 -29.39
C GLN A 21 -1.67 -23.98 -28.06
N LEU A 22 -1.34 -25.20 -27.69
CA LEU A 22 -1.72 -25.81 -26.41
C LEU A 22 -1.04 -25.06 -25.25
N GLU A 23 0.26 -24.77 -25.36
CA GLU A 23 1.01 -24.01 -24.37
C GLU A 23 0.42 -22.59 -24.20
N ALA A 24 0.08 -21.92 -25.29
CA ALA A 24 -0.56 -20.61 -25.24
C ALA A 24 -1.93 -20.65 -24.54
N ALA A 25 -2.73 -21.69 -24.76
CA ALA A 25 -4.06 -21.83 -24.16
C ALA A 25 -4.02 -22.27 -22.69
N GLU A 26 -3.13 -23.21 -22.32
CA GLU A 26 -3.14 -23.84 -21.01
C GLU A 26 -2.16 -23.21 -20.01
N ILE A 27 -1.09 -22.57 -20.48
CA ILE A 27 -0.04 -22.01 -19.62
C ILE A 27 -0.01 -20.48 -19.71
N ILE A 28 0.05 -19.91 -20.92
CA ILE A 28 0.26 -18.46 -21.12
C ILE A 28 -1.03 -17.66 -20.96
N SER A 29 -2.19 -18.28 -21.18
CA SER A 29 -3.48 -17.59 -21.15
C SER A 29 -3.70 -16.80 -19.87
N ALA A 30 -4.24 -15.57 -19.99
CA ALA A 30 -4.57 -14.71 -18.86
C ALA A 30 -5.54 -15.36 -17.87
N ASN A 31 -6.41 -16.26 -18.35
CA ASN A 31 -7.33 -17.00 -17.49
C ASN A 31 -6.63 -17.99 -16.55
N LYS A 32 -5.42 -18.40 -16.87
CA LYS A 32 -4.60 -19.29 -16.04
C LYS A 32 -3.66 -18.52 -15.11
N ASN A 33 -3.30 -17.29 -15.46
CA ASN A 33 -2.34 -16.46 -14.75
C ASN A 33 -3.03 -15.30 -14.02
N ILE A 34 -3.90 -15.63 -13.07
CA ILE A 34 -4.72 -14.65 -12.34
C ILE A 34 -3.94 -13.98 -11.21
N LEU A 35 -2.96 -14.70 -10.64
CA LEU A 35 -2.16 -14.22 -9.51
C LEU A 35 -0.83 -13.64 -9.99
N LYS A 36 -0.41 -12.55 -9.38
CA LYS A 36 0.90 -11.94 -9.64
C LYS A 36 2.02 -12.79 -9.02
N PRO A 37 3.07 -13.11 -9.77
CA PRO A 37 4.18 -13.92 -9.25
C PRO A 37 4.98 -13.24 -8.14
N GLY A 38 4.89 -11.92 -8.01
CA GLY A 38 5.62 -11.16 -6.98
C GLY A 38 4.89 -10.98 -5.65
N SER A 39 3.54 -11.06 -5.63
CA SER A 39 2.76 -10.75 -4.42
C SER A 39 1.64 -11.73 -4.11
N SER A 40 1.31 -12.65 -5.02
CA SER A 40 0.10 -13.50 -4.94
C SER A 40 -1.19 -12.70 -4.83
N GLU A 41 -1.19 -11.47 -5.35
CA GLU A 41 -2.39 -10.66 -5.47
C GLU A 41 -3.05 -10.88 -6.82
N PRO A 42 -4.38 -10.82 -6.90
CA PRO A 42 -5.06 -10.91 -8.19
C PRO A 42 -4.63 -9.78 -9.14
N VAL A 43 -4.27 -10.09 -10.37
CA VAL A 43 -3.89 -9.10 -11.40
C VAL A 43 -5.00 -8.08 -11.63
N VAL A 44 -6.26 -8.52 -11.56
CA VAL A 44 -7.46 -7.68 -11.77
C VAL A 44 -7.60 -6.58 -10.71
N SER A 45 -7.02 -6.76 -9.51
CA SER A 45 -7.21 -5.85 -8.38
C SER A 45 -6.70 -4.42 -8.59
N GLU A 46 -5.72 -4.23 -9.46
CA GLU A 46 -5.10 -2.92 -9.64
C GLU A 46 -5.89 -1.95 -10.52
N LYS A 47 -6.76 -2.48 -11.39
CA LYS A 47 -7.45 -1.66 -12.41
C LYS A 47 -8.94 -1.96 -12.48
N LEU A 48 -9.58 -2.03 -11.31
CA LEU A 48 -11.03 -2.20 -11.24
C LEU A 48 -11.79 -0.94 -11.68
N LEU A 49 -11.20 0.24 -11.57
CA LEU A 49 -11.65 1.54 -12.10
C LEU A 49 -13.19 1.66 -12.17
N ASP A 50 -13.75 1.71 -13.38
CA ASP A 50 -15.17 1.87 -13.62
C ASP A 50 -16.03 0.70 -13.10
N MET A 51 -15.44 -0.51 -12.97
CA MET A 51 -16.12 -1.63 -12.31
C MET A 51 -16.40 -1.33 -10.84
N ALA A 52 -15.43 -0.71 -10.16
CA ALA A 52 -15.58 -0.30 -8.76
C ALA A 52 -16.61 0.82 -8.64
N LEU A 53 -16.62 1.79 -9.57
CA LEU A 53 -17.60 2.86 -9.59
C LEU A 53 -19.02 2.31 -9.73
N GLY A 54 -19.27 1.42 -10.69
CA GLY A 54 -20.58 0.83 -10.91
C GLY A 54 -21.06 -0.01 -9.73
N ALA A 55 -20.16 -0.80 -9.12
CA ALA A 55 -20.48 -1.59 -7.93
C ALA A 55 -20.78 -0.68 -6.72
N TYR A 56 -20.00 0.38 -6.53
CA TYR A 56 -20.22 1.39 -5.49
C TYR A 56 -21.57 2.08 -5.67
N TRP A 57 -21.83 2.59 -6.86
CA TRP A 57 -23.07 3.30 -7.20
C TRP A 57 -24.31 2.46 -6.95
N MET A 58 -24.27 1.17 -7.25
CA MET A 58 -25.37 0.23 -7.01
C MET A 58 -25.54 -0.13 -5.53
N SER A 59 -24.44 -0.27 -4.78
CA SER A 59 -24.49 -0.73 -3.37
C SER A 59 -24.68 0.39 -2.35
N LYS A 60 -24.55 1.66 -2.76
CA LYS A 60 -24.78 2.83 -1.91
C LYS A 60 -26.25 2.94 -1.53
N ALA A 61 -26.53 3.10 -0.24
CA ALA A 61 -27.89 3.41 0.23
C ALA A 61 -28.09 4.93 0.29
N VAL A 62 -29.29 5.39 -0.04
CA VAL A 62 -29.70 6.80 0.03
C VAL A 62 -30.91 6.90 0.94
N ASP A 63 -30.84 7.80 1.92
CA ASP A 63 -31.92 8.05 2.85
C ASP A 63 -33.03 8.87 2.18
N GLY A 64 -34.28 8.54 2.45
CA GLY A 64 -35.42 9.24 1.84
C GLY A 64 -35.72 8.84 0.41
N ALA A 65 -35.10 7.79 -0.14
CA ALA A 65 -35.39 7.30 -1.48
C ALA A 65 -36.78 6.64 -1.57
N ASP A 66 -37.36 6.68 -2.76
CA ASP A 66 -38.70 6.17 -3.00
C ASP A 66 -38.84 4.68 -2.63
N GLY A 67 -39.75 4.39 -1.69
CA GLY A 67 -39.98 3.04 -1.21
C GLY A 67 -39.19 2.63 0.04
N GLU A 68 -38.50 3.56 0.69
CA GLU A 68 -37.79 3.30 1.95
C GLU A 68 -38.72 2.69 3.01
N GLY A 69 -38.18 1.70 3.76
CA GLY A 69 -38.87 1.03 4.86
C GLY A 69 -39.90 -0.02 4.43
N LYS A 70 -40.16 -0.22 3.13
CA LYS A 70 -41.03 -1.29 2.65
C LYS A 70 -40.49 -2.66 2.99
N PHE A 71 -41.42 -3.59 3.26
CA PHE A 71 -41.11 -4.98 3.60
C PHE A 71 -41.40 -5.90 2.42
N PHE A 72 -40.50 -6.86 2.19
CA PHE A 72 -40.62 -7.88 1.16
C PHE A 72 -40.41 -9.28 1.73
N SER A 73 -41.21 -10.24 1.26
CA SER A 73 -41.17 -11.63 1.72
C SER A 73 -39.99 -12.43 1.17
N SER A 74 -39.32 -11.92 0.13
CA SER A 74 -38.13 -12.53 -0.44
C SER A 74 -37.25 -11.48 -1.14
N PRO A 75 -35.95 -11.78 -1.36
CA PRO A 75 -35.08 -10.94 -2.19
C PRO A 75 -35.62 -10.74 -3.62
N ASN A 76 -36.22 -11.77 -4.20
CA ASN A 76 -36.78 -11.69 -5.55
C ASN A 76 -38.01 -10.76 -5.62
N ASP A 77 -38.86 -10.71 -4.56
CA ASP A 77 -39.98 -9.81 -4.54
C ASP A 77 -39.54 -8.35 -4.49
N ALA A 78 -38.44 -8.05 -3.79
CA ALA A 78 -37.85 -6.72 -3.77
C ALA A 78 -37.29 -6.33 -5.14
N ILE A 79 -36.61 -7.25 -5.85
CA ILE A 79 -36.12 -7.01 -7.21
C ILE A 79 -37.27 -6.79 -8.19
N ASN A 80 -38.34 -7.61 -8.12
CA ASN A 80 -39.53 -7.43 -8.96
C ASN A 80 -40.21 -6.07 -8.70
N ALA A 81 -40.27 -5.65 -7.43
CA ALA A 81 -40.85 -4.34 -7.11
C ALA A 81 -40.06 -3.17 -7.71
N TYR A 82 -38.73 -3.30 -7.77
CA TYR A 82 -37.85 -2.37 -8.48
C TYR A 82 -38.12 -2.40 -10.00
N ASP A 83 -38.21 -3.57 -10.61
CA ASP A 83 -38.46 -3.70 -12.04
C ASP A 83 -39.81 -3.08 -12.47
N TYR A 84 -40.79 -3.09 -11.57
CA TYR A 84 -42.07 -2.38 -11.77
C TYR A 84 -42.03 -0.89 -11.41
N GLY A 85 -40.86 -0.35 -10.99
CA GLY A 85 -40.75 1.07 -10.64
C GLY A 85 -41.45 1.48 -9.34
N LEU A 86 -41.69 0.52 -8.43
CA LEU A 86 -42.39 0.77 -7.15
C LEU A 86 -41.44 1.22 -6.04
N ILE A 87 -40.15 0.99 -6.20
CA ILE A 87 -39.07 1.34 -5.24
C ILE A 87 -37.82 1.75 -6.01
N ASP A 88 -37.03 2.63 -5.41
CA ASP A 88 -35.67 2.94 -5.89
C ASP A 88 -34.68 1.84 -5.51
N PHE A 89 -33.69 1.57 -6.35
CA PHE A 89 -32.68 0.52 -6.07
C PHE A 89 -31.75 0.88 -4.90
N ARG A 90 -31.64 2.15 -4.53
CA ARG A 90 -30.86 2.65 -3.38
C ARG A 90 -31.67 2.78 -2.10
N ALA A 91 -33.00 2.62 -2.17
CA ALA A 91 -33.88 2.69 -1.01
C ALA A 91 -33.58 1.59 0.00
N LYS A 92 -33.53 1.92 1.27
CA LYS A 92 -33.42 0.95 2.37
C LYS A 92 -34.72 0.19 2.52
N VAL A 93 -34.72 -1.09 2.24
CA VAL A 93 -35.86 -2.00 2.32
C VAL A 93 -35.60 -3.12 3.30
N LYS A 94 -36.67 -3.69 3.86
CA LYS A 94 -36.61 -4.82 4.80
C LYS A 94 -36.99 -6.09 4.04
N VAL A 95 -36.11 -7.07 4.04
CA VAL A 95 -36.28 -8.32 3.29
C VAL A 95 -36.16 -9.50 4.24
N LEU A 96 -37.02 -10.50 4.08
CA LEU A 96 -36.89 -11.77 4.79
C LEU A 96 -35.80 -12.61 4.12
N ALA A 97 -34.83 -13.09 4.91
CA ALA A 97 -33.78 -13.98 4.42
C ALA A 97 -34.37 -15.33 3.98
N THR A 98 -33.89 -15.85 2.86
CA THR A 98 -34.28 -17.18 2.37
C THR A 98 -33.31 -18.23 2.91
N ASP A 99 -33.77 -19.48 3.04
CA ASP A 99 -32.95 -20.63 3.43
C ASP A 99 -31.96 -21.03 2.29
N THR A 100 -30.97 -20.16 2.08
CA THR A 100 -29.86 -20.40 1.15
C THR A 100 -28.55 -20.08 1.84
N PRO A 101 -27.43 -20.76 1.48
CA PRO A 101 -26.12 -20.51 2.10
C PRO A 101 -25.69 -19.02 2.08
N LYS A 102 -26.13 -18.30 1.05
CA LYS A 102 -25.85 -16.86 0.88
C LYS A 102 -26.37 -16.00 2.06
N TYR A 103 -27.52 -16.34 2.61
CA TYR A 103 -28.18 -15.59 3.69
C TYR A 103 -28.05 -16.26 5.06
N ALA A 104 -27.21 -17.29 5.19
CA ALA A 104 -27.03 -18.04 6.44
C ALA A 104 -26.73 -17.15 7.68
N GLN A 105 -26.03 -16.03 7.45
CA GLN A 105 -25.72 -15.08 8.53
C GLN A 105 -26.94 -14.37 9.13
N TYR A 106 -28.11 -14.42 8.50
CA TYR A 106 -29.34 -13.77 8.97
C TYR A 106 -30.33 -14.75 9.60
N GLU A 107 -30.03 -16.06 9.66
CA GLU A 107 -30.83 -17.09 10.34
C GLU A 107 -32.34 -16.99 10.04
N GLU A 108 -32.70 -16.84 8.76
CA GLU A 108 -34.10 -16.63 8.29
C GLU A 108 -34.81 -15.41 8.93
N SER A 109 -34.07 -14.43 9.41
CA SER A 109 -34.59 -13.20 9.98
C SER A 109 -34.77 -12.09 8.93
N ILE A 110 -35.48 -11.04 9.32
CA ILE A 110 -35.62 -9.83 8.50
C ILE A 110 -34.35 -9.01 8.62
N PHE A 111 -33.76 -8.63 7.49
CA PHE A 111 -32.59 -7.74 7.46
C PHE A 111 -32.87 -6.53 6.56
N GLU A 112 -32.22 -5.42 6.85
CA GLU A 112 -32.31 -4.20 6.08
C GLU A 112 -31.23 -4.19 5.00
N THR A 113 -31.61 -3.90 3.77
CA THR A 113 -30.70 -3.86 2.61
C THR A 113 -31.26 -2.94 1.52
N THR A 114 -30.60 -2.90 0.36
CA THR A 114 -31.08 -2.20 -0.84
C THR A 114 -31.20 -3.16 -2.01
N VAL A 115 -32.06 -2.87 -2.98
CA VAL A 115 -32.18 -3.70 -4.19
C VAL A 115 -30.86 -3.73 -4.97
N GLY A 116 -30.12 -2.62 -5.00
CA GLY A 116 -28.81 -2.59 -5.63
C GLY A 116 -27.83 -3.58 -5.03
N ARG A 117 -27.83 -3.78 -3.69
CA ARG A 117 -27.03 -4.81 -3.01
C ARG A 117 -27.51 -6.22 -3.34
N LEU A 118 -28.81 -6.44 -3.45
CA LEU A 118 -29.36 -7.72 -3.88
C LEU A 118 -28.89 -8.08 -5.29
N LEU A 119 -28.96 -7.14 -6.22
CA LEU A 119 -28.49 -7.30 -7.60
C LEU A 119 -26.98 -7.52 -7.67
N PHE A 120 -26.17 -6.80 -6.90
CA PHE A 120 -24.74 -7.04 -6.81
C PHE A 120 -24.43 -8.45 -6.32
N ASN A 121 -25.08 -8.89 -5.25
CA ASN A 121 -24.88 -10.25 -4.71
C ASN A 121 -25.38 -11.36 -5.65
N SER A 122 -26.29 -11.09 -6.57
CA SER A 122 -26.74 -12.05 -7.56
C SER A 122 -25.64 -12.46 -8.54
N VAL A 123 -24.65 -11.58 -8.76
CA VAL A 123 -23.50 -11.82 -9.62
C VAL A 123 -22.47 -12.74 -8.96
N LEU A 124 -22.42 -12.77 -7.63
CA LEU A 124 -21.51 -13.60 -6.84
C LEU A 124 -22.00 -15.05 -6.75
N PRO A 125 -21.11 -16.01 -6.47
CA PRO A 125 -21.50 -17.41 -6.24
C PRO A 125 -22.60 -17.55 -5.18
N SER A 126 -23.42 -18.61 -5.31
CA SER A 126 -24.57 -18.86 -4.42
C SER A 126 -24.20 -19.17 -2.97
N ASP A 127 -23.00 -19.66 -2.74
CA ASP A 127 -22.42 -20.00 -1.43
C ASP A 127 -21.59 -18.88 -0.82
N HIS A 128 -21.31 -17.80 -1.56
CA HIS A 128 -20.61 -16.64 -1.03
C HIS A 128 -21.56 -15.87 -0.07
N PRO A 129 -21.09 -15.51 1.15
CA PRO A 129 -21.90 -14.74 2.11
C PRO A 129 -22.43 -13.44 1.51
N PHE A 130 -23.64 -13.05 1.91
CA PHE A 130 -24.27 -11.82 1.42
C PHE A 130 -23.52 -10.58 1.91
N ILE A 131 -23.12 -9.71 0.99
CA ILE A 131 -22.44 -8.46 1.29
C ILE A 131 -23.48 -7.36 1.41
N ASN A 132 -23.64 -6.81 2.61
CA ASN A 132 -24.63 -5.79 2.92
C ASN A 132 -24.03 -4.39 3.16
N ASP A 133 -22.79 -4.20 2.76
CA ASP A 133 -22.10 -2.92 2.84
C ASP A 133 -21.96 -2.25 1.48
N THR A 134 -21.58 -0.97 1.48
CA THR A 134 -21.22 -0.27 0.25
C THR A 134 -19.94 -0.86 -0.32
N VAL A 135 -20.00 -1.29 -1.58
CA VAL A 135 -18.90 -2.00 -2.24
C VAL A 135 -17.91 -0.98 -2.82
N VAL A 136 -16.72 -0.94 -2.26
CA VAL A 136 -15.59 -0.15 -2.74
C VAL A 136 -14.53 -1.06 -3.39
N GLN A 137 -13.52 -0.47 -4.03
CA GLN A 137 -12.43 -1.22 -4.67
C GLN A 137 -11.79 -2.25 -3.73
N LYS A 138 -11.57 -1.90 -2.46
CA LYS A 138 -11.00 -2.82 -1.45
C LYS A 138 -11.92 -4.01 -1.17
N THR A 139 -13.24 -3.79 -1.15
CA THR A 139 -14.23 -4.86 -0.96
C THR A 139 -14.22 -5.82 -2.15
N LEU A 140 -14.20 -5.29 -3.38
CA LEU A 140 -14.08 -6.13 -4.57
C LEU A 140 -12.80 -6.96 -4.58
N PHE A 141 -11.69 -6.35 -4.20
CA PHE A 141 -10.42 -7.05 -4.05
C PHE A 141 -10.50 -8.20 -3.05
N GLN A 142 -11.11 -7.94 -1.87
CA GLN A 142 -11.27 -8.97 -0.85
C GLN A 142 -12.17 -10.12 -1.32
N ILE A 143 -13.28 -9.81 -1.99
CA ILE A 143 -14.18 -10.81 -2.61
C ILE A 143 -13.41 -11.74 -3.55
N ILE A 144 -12.60 -11.18 -4.43
CA ILE A 144 -11.82 -11.98 -5.39
C ILE A 144 -10.85 -12.91 -4.65
N ILE A 145 -10.19 -12.42 -3.60
CA ILE A 145 -9.28 -13.23 -2.79
C ILE A 145 -10.05 -14.35 -2.05
N ASP A 146 -11.20 -14.04 -1.46
CA ASP A 146 -11.99 -15.04 -0.75
C ASP A 146 -12.47 -16.16 -1.69
N ILE A 147 -12.82 -15.79 -2.93
CA ILE A 147 -13.17 -16.77 -3.97
C ILE A 147 -11.95 -17.64 -4.36
N ILE A 148 -10.75 -17.05 -4.45
CA ILE A 148 -9.51 -17.80 -4.71
C ILE A 148 -9.23 -18.79 -3.57
N ASP A 149 -9.36 -18.34 -2.33
CA ASP A 149 -9.11 -19.15 -1.14
C ASP A 149 -10.13 -20.29 -0.98
N ASP A 150 -11.39 -20.10 -1.42
CA ASP A 150 -12.46 -21.10 -1.31
C ASP A 150 -12.50 -22.08 -2.47
N ARG A 151 -12.24 -21.62 -3.70
CA ARG A 151 -12.51 -22.37 -4.94
C ARG A 151 -11.30 -22.55 -5.83
N GLY A 152 -10.17 -21.94 -5.49
CA GLY A 152 -8.98 -21.93 -6.33
C GLY A 152 -9.03 -20.87 -7.44
N ALA A 153 -7.88 -20.61 -8.04
CA ALA A 153 -7.70 -19.58 -9.06
C ALA A 153 -8.52 -19.85 -10.34
N ASP A 154 -8.70 -21.11 -10.73
CA ASP A 154 -9.43 -21.49 -11.96
C ASP A 154 -10.93 -21.12 -11.92
N ALA A 155 -11.53 -20.98 -10.75
CA ALA A 155 -12.93 -20.59 -10.60
C ALA A 155 -13.18 -19.07 -10.76
N VAL A 156 -12.14 -18.26 -10.73
CA VAL A 156 -12.24 -16.79 -10.68
C VAL A 156 -12.63 -16.14 -12.01
N PRO A 157 -12.11 -16.54 -13.20
CA PRO A 157 -12.34 -15.83 -14.45
C PRO A 157 -13.82 -15.60 -14.78
N PRO A 158 -14.72 -16.62 -14.73
CA PRO A 158 -16.13 -16.41 -15.05
C PRO A 158 -16.85 -15.50 -14.03
N ILE A 159 -16.39 -15.45 -12.79
CA ILE A 159 -16.95 -14.57 -11.75
C ILE A 159 -16.52 -13.13 -11.99
N VAL A 160 -15.24 -12.92 -12.27
CA VAL A 160 -14.71 -11.59 -12.61
C VAL A 160 -15.34 -11.05 -13.89
N ASP A 161 -15.61 -11.89 -14.88
CA ASP A 161 -16.34 -11.48 -16.11
C ASP A 161 -17.76 -11.01 -15.81
N ARG A 162 -18.45 -11.65 -14.88
CA ARG A 162 -19.79 -11.19 -14.45
C ARG A 162 -19.69 -9.88 -13.68
N LEU A 163 -18.74 -9.77 -12.76
CA LEU A 163 -18.49 -8.52 -12.01
C LEU A 163 -18.13 -7.37 -12.95
N LYS A 164 -17.30 -7.62 -13.94
CA LYS A 164 -16.93 -6.66 -14.99
C LYS A 164 -18.14 -6.15 -15.75
N ARG A 165 -18.99 -7.06 -16.24
CA ARG A 165 -20.21 -6.68 -16.97
C ARG A 165 -21.15 -5.86 -16.10
N PHE A 166 -21.39 -6.29 -14.86
CA PHE A 166 -22.19 -5.57 -13.89
C PHE A 166 -21.64 -4.17 -13.64
N GLY A 167 -20.34 -4.07 -13.29
CA GLY A 167 -19.72 -2.79 -12.98
C GLY A 167 -19.76 -1.80 -14.14
N PHE A 168 -19.40 -2.20 -15.35
CA PHE A 168 -19.43 -1.34 -16.52
C PHE A 168 -20.87 -0.92 -16.92
N GLN A 169 -21.82 -1.85 -16.84
CA GLN A 169 -23.22 -1.53 -17.12
C GLN A 169 -23.72 -0.43 -16.20
N TYR A 170 -23.52 -0.57 -14.90
CA TYR A 170 -24.05 0.39 -13.95
C TYR A 170 -23.20 1.66 -13.81
N ALA A 171 -21.92 1.62 -14.09
CA ALA A 171 -21.12 2.83 -14.28
C ALA A 171 -21.62 3.67 -15.46
N THR A 172 -22.03 3.03 -16.57
CA THR A 172 -22.63 3.70 -17.72
C THR A 172 -24.00 4.31 -17.36
N VAL A 173 -24.86 3.52 -16.68
CA VAL A 173 -26.19 3.97 -16.26
C VAL A 173 -26.11 5.12 -15.25
N SER A 174 -25.11 5.13 -14.37
CA SER A 174 -24.94 6.17 -13.36
C SER A 174 -24.79 7.57 -13.97
N GLY A 175 -24.25 7.66 -15.19
CA GLY A 175 -23.96 8.94 -15.82
C GLY A 175 -23.02 9.83 -15.03
N THR A 176 -22.20 9.23 -14.14
CA THR A 176 -21.27 9.97 -13.27
C THR A 176 -20.36 10.86 -14.09
N THR A 177 -20.43 12.16 -13.84
CA THR A 177 -19.62 13.18 -14.47
C THR A 177 -19.29 14.25 -13.45
N TRP A 178 -18.17 14.93 -13.60
CA TRP A 178 -17.80 16.01 -12.68
C TRP A 178 -17.16 17.18 -13.41
N GLY A 179 -17.33 18.35 -12.81
CA GLY A 179 -16.69 19.58 -13.21
C GLY A 179 -15.92 20.21 -12.05
N ILE A 180 -15.32 21.38 -12.32
CA ILE A 180 -14.56 22.10 -11.30
C ILE A 180 -15.45 22.59 -10.14
N ASP A 181 -16.75 22.71 -10.37
CA ASP A 181 -17.70 23.18 -9.36
C ASP A 181 -18.09 22.12 -8.35
N ASP A 182 -17.94 20.84 -8.68
CA ASP A 182 -18.22 19.72 -7.77
C ASP A 182 -17.19 19.61 -6.64
N VAL A 183 -16.05 20.28 -6.80
CA VAL A 183 -14.99 20.32 -5.81
C VAL A 183 -15.13 21.62 -5.01
N ILE A 184 -15.42 21.51 -3.72
CA ILE A 184 -15.71 22.66 -2.86
C ILE A 184 -14.48 23.01 -2.02
N VAL A 185 -14.11 24.30 -1.99
CA VAL A 185 -13.05 24.81 -1.11
C VAL A 185 -13.57 24.87 0.31
N PRO A 186 -12.90 24.27 1.31
CA PRO A 186 -13.32 24.33 2.71
C PRO A 186 -13.41 25.77 3.23
N ALA A 187 -14.52 26.13 3.88
CA ALA A 187 -14.72 27.46 4.45
C ALA A 187 -13.68 27.80 5.53
N ASP A 188 -13.26 26.80 6.31
CA ASP A 188 -12.26 26.94 7.37
C ASP A 188 -10.81 27.02 6.87
N LYS A 189 -10.57 26.84 5.57
CA LYS A 189 -9.23 26.92 4.97
C LYS A 189 -8.51 28.22 5.33
N GLU A 190 -9.20 29.36 5.21
CA GLU A 190 -8.63 30.68 5.46
C GLU A 190 -8.18 30.83 6.92
N LYS A 191 -8.92 30.26 7.86
CA LYS A 191 -8.56 30.24 9.28
C LYS A 191 -7.26 29.48 9.52
N VAL A 192 -7.16 28.25 8.99
CA VAL A 192 -5.95 27.41 9.11
C VAL A 192 -4.74 28.11 8.49
N VAL A 193 -4.90 28.74 7.33
CA VAL A 193 -3.84 29.50 6.66
C VAL A 193 -3.38 30.70 7.48
N ASN A 194 -4.31 31.45 8.09
CA ASN A 194 -3.98 32.61 8.90
C ASN A 194 -3.26 32.22 10.20
N GLU A 195 -3.64 31.11 10.83
CA GLU A 195 -2.93 30.56 11.98
C GLU A 195 -1.50 30.11 11.60
N ALA A 196 -1.33 29.47 10.45
CA ALA A 196 -0.02 29.08 9.95
C ALA A 196 0.87 30.29 9.64
N ARG A 197 0.31 31.35 9.06
CA ARG A 197 1.02 32.63 8.81
C ARG A 197 1.47 33.30 10.11
N ALA A 198 0.65 33.31 11.15
CA ALA A 198 1.01 33.83 12.44
C ALA A 198 2.21 33.10 13.06
N LYS A 199 2.16 31.76 13.04
CA LYS A 199 3.28 30.91 13.50
C LYS A 199 4.54 31.10 12.64
N GLU A 200 4.40 31.24 11.33
CA GLU A 200 5.54 31.55 10.45
C GLU A 200 6.18 32.89 10.83
N GLN A 201 5.38 33.89 11.12
CA GLN A 201 5.90 35.22 11.51
C GLN A 201 6.67 35.16 12.85
N GLU A 202 6.18 34.43 13.84
CA GLU A 202 6.90 34.20 15.10
C GLU A 202 8.29 33.57 14.86
N VAL A 203 8.36 32.57 13.95
CA VAL A 203 9.63 31.90 13.60
C VAL A 203 10.57 32.89 12.88
N ARG A 204 10.06 33.78 12.03
CA ARG A 204 10.83 34.81 11.37
C ARG A 204 11.38 35.81 12.39
N ASP A 205 10.56 36.25 13.37
CA ASP A 205 10.96 37.15 14.45
C ASP A 205 12.05 36.49 15.32
N PHE A 206 11.97 35.22 15.63
CA PHE A 206 13.03 34.47 16.33
C PHE A 206 14.36 34.50 15.56
N PHE A 207 14.29 34.35 14.24
CA PHE A 207 15.48 34.40 13.39
C PHE A 207 16.08 35.83 13.34
N GLU A 208 15.25 36.87 13.19
CA GLU A 208 15.70 38.28 13.17
C GLU A 208 16.32 38.68 14.51
N ASN A 209 15.79 38.15 15.61
CA ASN A 209 16.37 38.35 16.95
C ASN A 209 17.62 37.49 17.22
N GLY A 210 18.07 36.68 16.26
CA GLY A 210 19.26 35.84 16.38
C GLY A 210 19.12 34.64 17.30
N LEU A 211 17.89 34.22 17.65
CA LEU A 211 17.61 33.10 18.55
C LEU A 211 17.74 31.73 17.87
N ILE A 212 17.53 31.67 16.57
CA ILE A 212 17.59 30.44 15.77
C ILE A 212 18.48 30.58 14.54
N SER A 213 19.02 29.48 14.05
CA SER A 213 19.82 29.43 12.82
C SER A 213 18.94 29.48 11.57
N ARG A 214 19.53 29.80 10.40
CA ARG A 214 18.84 29.82 9.13
C ARG A 214 18.24 28.45 8.80
N GLU A 215 18.92 27.35 9.16
CA GLU A 215 18.48 26.00 8.91
C GLU A 215 17.32 25.61 9.82
N GLU A 216 17.36 25.99 11.10
CA GLU A 216 16.25 25.80 12.03
C GLU A 216 15.01 26.56 11.60
N ARG A 217 15.17 27.84 11.23
CA ARG A 217 14.07 28.63 10.68
C ARG A 217 13.40 27.91 9.51
N ARG A 218 14.21 27.49 8.53
CA ARG A 218 13.70 26.78 7.35
C ARG A 218 12.93 25.51 7.73
N ARG A 219 13.48 24.70 8.64
CA ARG A 219 12.82 23.47 9.09
C ARG A 219 11.49 23.77 9.78
N MET A 220 11.48 24.74 10.70
CA MET A 220 10.25 25.11 11.41
C MET A 220 9.16 25.64 10.47
N ILE A 221 9.52 26.47 9.49
CA ILE A 221 8.57 26.96 8.48
C ILE A 221 8.01 25.82 7.64
N VAL A 222 8.87 24.88 7.20
CA VAL A 222 8.45 23.71 6.43
C VAL A 222 7.48 22.84 7.24
N ASP A 223 7.78 22.59 8.51
CA ASP A 223 6.94 21.80 9.40
C ASP A 223 5.56 22.46 9.63
N ILE A 224 5.52 23.80 9.84
CA ILE A 224 4.26 24.56 9.99
C ILE A 224 3.37 24.40 8.75
N TRP A 225 3.92 24.56 7.55
CA TRP A 225 3.13 24.48 6.33
C TRP A 225 2.75 23.05 5.94
N HIS A 226 3.54 22.06 6.32
CA HIS A 226 3.14 20.66 6.21
C HIS A 226 1.96 20.33 7.12
N GLN A 227 1.99 20.83 8.37
CA GLN A 227 0.87 20.64 9.30
C GLN A 227 -0.38 21.35 8.78
N ALA A 228 -0.29 22.59 8.34
CA ALA A 228 -1.41 23.33 7.78
C ALA A 228 -2.04 22.63 6.57
N LYS A 229 -1.20 22.04 5.69
CA LYS A 229 -1.68 21.24 4.57
C LYS A 229 -2.43 20.00 5.05
N SER A 230 -1.89 19.28 6.02
CA SER A 230 -2.53 18.10 6.60
C SER A 230 -3.87 18.44 7.26
N ASP A 231 -3.93 19.56 7.99
CA ASP A 231 -5.15 20.04 8.63
C ASP A 231 -6.24 20.35 7.57
N ILE A 232 -5.87 21.00 6.46
CA ILE A 232 -6.79 21.26 5.34
C ILE A 232 -7.22 19.96 4.67
N GLU A 233 -6.33 18.98 4.50
CA GLU A 233 -6.66 17.67 3.93
C GLU A 233 -7.70 16.92 4.77
N THR A 234 -7.68 17.06 6.09
CA THR A 234 -8.67 16.44 6.98
C THR A 234 -10.06 17.07 6.90
N LEU A 235 -10.18 18.33 6.45
CA LEU A 235 -11.47 19.02 6.27
C LEU A 235 -12.17 18.63 4.96
N LEU A 236 -11.45 18.14 3.97
CA LEU A 236 -11.97 17.92 2.62
C LEU A 236 -13.09 16.87 2.52
N PRO A 237 -13.00 15.69 3.18
CA PRO A 237 -14.05 14.70 3.10
C PRO A 237 -15.42 15.21 3.53
N ASP A 238 -15.44 16.08 4.56
CA ASP A 238 -16.67 16.65 5.12
C ASP A 238 -17.25 17.81 4.28
N THR A 239 -16.43 18.38 3.39
CA THR A 239 -16.85 19.49 2.53
C THR A 239 -17.37 19.04 1.17
N LEU A 240 -17.02 17.83 0.75
CA LEU A 240 -17.53 17.26 -0.49
C LEU A 240 -18.98 16.80 -0.30
N ASP A 241 -19.81 17.07 -1.31
CA ASP A 241 -21.15 16.50 -1.33
C ASP A 241 -21.06 14.97 -1.42
N SER A 242 -21.61 14.28 -0.42
CA SER A 242 -21.60 12.81 -0.36
C SER A 242 -22.32 12.15 -1.54
N ASP A 243 -23.24 12.85 -2.18
CA ASP A 243 -23.97 12.40 -3.36
C ASP A 243 -23.39 12.97 -4.66
N GLY A 244 -22.34 13.78 -4.55
CA GLY A 244 -21.63 14.36 -5.68
C GLY A 244 -20.71 13.39 -6.40
N SER A 245 -20.62 13.53 -7.72
CA SER A 245 -19.79 12.68 -8.59
C SER A 245 -18.31 12.63 -8.18
N ALA A 246 -17.74 13.74 -7.72
CA ALA A 246 -16.36 13.81 -7.28
C ALA A 246 -16.11 12.94 -6.04
N PHE A 247 -17.04 12.96 -5.08
CA PHE A 247 -16.98 12.11 -3.89
C PHE A 247 -17.15 10.62 -4.25
N GLU A 248 -18.13 10.28 -5.10
CA GLU A 248 -18.37 8.91 -5.52
C GLU A 248 -17.17 8.31 -6.25
N MET A 249 -16.50 9.07 -7.15
CA MET A 249 -15.29 8.62 -7.85
C MET A 249 -14.14 8.35 -6.89
N TRP A 250 -13.93 9.21 -5.89
CA TRP A 250 -12.88 9.03 -4.91
C TRP A 250 -13.19 7.91 -3.92
N GLN A 251 -14.37 7.92 -3.32
CA GLN A 251 -14.77 6.97 -2.28
C GLN A 251 -14.86 5.54 -2.80
N SER A 252 -15.33 5.34 -4.03
CA SER A 252 -15.34 4.03 -4.68
C SER A 252 -13.94 3.46 -4.90
N GLY A 253 -12.92 4.30 -4.92
CA GLY A 253 -11.55 3.94 -5.32
C GLY A 253 -11.37 3.86 -6.84
N ALA A 254 -12.37 4.27 -7.64
CA ALA A 254 -12.28 4.23 -9.09
C ALA A 254 -11.21 5.17 -9.64
N ARG A 255 -11.22 6.43 -9.19
CA ARG A 255 -10.25 7.46 -9.60
C ARG A 255 -10.10 8.54 -8.53
N GLY A 256 -8.90 9.10 -8.48
CA GLY A 256 -8.59 10.18 -7.57
C GLY A 256 -8.01 9.70 -6.23
N SER A 257 -7.23 10.56 -5.64
CA SER A 257 -6.71 10.39 -4.28
C SER A 257 -6.99 11.65 -3.48
N MET A 258 -7.01 11.55 -2.15
CA MET A 258 -7.21 12.72 -1.29
C MET A 258 -6.18 13.83 -1.58
N GLY A 259 -4.93 13.47 -1.88
CA GLY A 259 -3.90 14.44 -2.27
C GLY A 259 -4.21 15.18 -3.58
N GLN A 260 -4.90 14.54 -4.54
CA GLN A 260 -5.34 15.20 -5.78
C GLN A 260 -6.52 16.13 -5.51
N ILE A 261 -7.48 15.72 -4.70
CA ILE A 261 -8.60 16.58 -4.25
C ILE A 261 -8.04 17.77 -3.46
N ALA A 262 -7.05 17.56 -2.61
CA ALA A 262 -6.38 18.62 -1.86
C ALA A 262 -5.69 19.64 -2.79
N MET A 263 -5.09 19.22 -3.88
CA MET A 263 -4.55 20.14 -4.89
C MET A 263 -5.64 20.91 -5.62
N MET A 264 -6.82 20.31 -5.82
CA MET A 264 -7.94 20.93 -6.53
C MET A 264 -8.70 21.94 -5.67
N ALA A 265 -9.02 21.60 -4.41
CA ALA A 265 -9.88 22.39 -3.53
C ALA A 265 -9.19 22.89 -2.26
N GLY A 266 -8.18 22.20 -1.79
CA GLY A 266 -7.47 22.56 -0.56
C GLY A 266 -6.29 23.50 -0.81
N MET A 267 -5.09 22.97 -0.70
CA MET A 267 -3.83 23.71 -0.81
C MET A 267 -2.79 22.85 -1.52
N LYS A 268 -2.09 23.39 -2.50
CA LYS A 268 -1.00 22.65 -3.16
C LYS A 268 0.18 22.38 -2.22
N GLY A 269 0.48 23.32 -1.35
CA GLY A 269 1.49 23.19 -0.30
C GLY A 269 2.90 23.55 -0.76
N LEU A 270 3.89 22.97 -0.09
CA LEU A 270 5.30 23.23 -0.37
C LEU A 270 5.76 22.50 -1.63
N ILE A 271 6.61 23.17 -2.39
CA ILE A 271 7.14 22.67 -3.68
C ILE A 271 8.65 22.50 -3.56
N VAL A 272 9.19 21.53 -4.28
CA VAL A 272 10.64 21.33 -4.40
C VAL A 272 11.19 22.08 -5.61
N ASN A 273 12.39 22.64 -5.47
CA ASN A 273 13.12 23.25 -6.57
C ASN A 273 13.79 22.14 -7.45
N THR A 274 14.46 22.54 -8.53
CA THR A 274 15.15 21.61 -9.43
C THR A 274 16.29 20.84 -8.76
N ARG A 275 16.85 21.34 -7.64
CA ARG A 275 17.88 20.66 -6.84
C ARG A 275 17.28 19.64 -5.85
N GLY A 276 15.95 19.61 -5.69
CA GLY A 276 15.26 18.77 -4.72
C GLY A 276 15.12 19.37 -3.32
N GLU A 277 15.44 20.68 -3.16
CA GLU A 277 15.27 21.39 -1.91
C GLU A 277 13.86 21.95 -1.82
N THR A 278 13.21 21.83 -0.67
CA THR A 278 11.88 22.40 -0.42
C THR A 278 11.96 23.93 -0.38
N LEU A 279 11.10 24.61 -1.12
CA LEU A 279 10.96 26.06 -1.06
C LEU A 279 10.24 26.44 0.26
N GLU A 280 10.72 27.49 0.93
CA GLU A 280 10.09 27.99 2.17
C GLU A 280 8.73 28.65 1.91
N THR A 281 8.50 29.12 0.69
CA THR A 281 7.24 29.79 0.31
C THR A 281 6.24 28.73 -0.17
N PRO A 282 5.12 28.52 0.55
CA PRO A 282 4.09 27.58 0.14
C PRO A 282 3.25 28.12 -1.00
N VAL A 283 2.62 27.23 -1.73
CA VAL A 283 1.52 27.52 -2.67
C VAL A 283 0.22 27.31 -1.90
N ILE A 284 -0.41 28.41 -1.47
CA ILE A 284 -1.59 28.40 -0.62
C ILE A 284 -2.86 28.19 -1.46
N SER A 285 -2.87 28.76 -2.65
CA SER A 285 -4.03 28.66 -3.55
C SER A 285 -4.25 27.23 -4.04
N SER A 286 -5.52 26.86 -4.19
CA SER A 286 -5.93 25.64 -4.86
C SER A 286 -6.06 25.87 -6.37
N MET A 287 -6.19 24.80 -7.15
CA MET A 287 -6.42 24.90 -8.60
C MET A 287 -7.75 25.57 -8.92
N LYS A 288 -8.79 25.35 -8.10
CA LYS A 288 -10.12 25.98 -8.25
C LYS A 288 -10.06 27.49 -8.02
N GLU A 289 -9.32 27.94 -7.02
CA GLU A 289 -9.15 29.38 -6.72
C GLU A 289 -8.29 30.10 -7.78
N GLY A 290 -7.46 29.35 -8.48
CA GLY A 290 -6.45 29.89 -9.37
C GLY A 290 -5.16 30.30 -8.66
N LEU A 291 -4.03 30.06 -9.31
CA LEU A 291 -2.70 30.38 -8.75
C LEU A 291 -2.32 31.82 -9.08
N SER A 292 -1.71 32.50 -8.13
CA SER A 292 -1.04 33.76 -8.42
C SER A 292 0.17 33.55 -9.37
N PRO A 293 0.63 34.59 -10.10
CA PRO A 293 1.77 34.44 -11.02
C PRO A 293 3.03 33.86 -10.36
N ILE A 294 3.30 34.25 -9.11
CA ILE A 294 4.46 33.75 -8.34
C ILE A 294 4.26 32.29 -7.94
N GLU A 295 3.09 31.93 -7.46
CA GLU A 295 2.76 30.54 -7.13
C GLU A 295 2.83 29.64 -8.37
N TYR A 296 2.29 30.09 -9.50
CA TYR A 296 2.37 29.37 -10.77
C TYR A 296 3.83 29.16 -11.19
N PHE A 297 4.66 30.20 -11.14
CA PHE A 297 6.09 30.10 -11.44
C PHE A 297 6.79 29.07 -10.54
N ASN A 298 6.55 29.11 -9.23
CA ASN A 298 7.12 28.15 -8.29
C ASN A 298 6.71 26.72 -8.61
N THR A 299 5.44 26.49 -9.01
CA THR A 299 4.96 25.14 -9.36
C THR A 299 5.62 24.57 -10.59
N THR A 300 6.08 25.41 -11.55
CA THR A 300 6.74 24.95 -12.76
C THR A 300 8.07 24.24 -12.49
N HIS A 301 8.78 24.61 -11.43
CA HIS A 301 10.02 23.94 -11.03
C HIS A 301 9.78 22.48 -10.65
N GLY A 302 8.78 22.22 -9.80
CA GLY A 302 8.41 20.86 -9.39
C GLY A 302 7.88 20.02 -10.54
N SER A 303 7.05 20.59 -11.41
CA SER A 303 6.50 19.90 -12.58
C SER A 303 7.61 19.52 -13.58
N ARG A 304 8.52 20.41 -13.88
CA ARG A 304 9.67 20.13 -14.77
C ARG A 304 10.59 19.08 -14.19
N LYS A 305 10.87 19.15 -12.85
CA LYS A 305 11.65 18.14 -12.17
C LYS A 305 10.97 16.76 -12.27
N GLY A 306 9.67 16.69 -12.03
CA GLY A 306 8.91 15.44 -12.14
C GLY A 306 8.99 14.79 -13.53
N LEU A 307 8.86 15.59 -14.58
CA LEU A 307 9.00 15.10 -15.97
C LEU A 307 10.43 14.61 -16.26
N ALA A 308 11.45 15.36 -15.85
CA ALA A 308 12.84 14.97 -16.04
C ALA A 308 13.19 13.71 -15.23
N ASP A 309 12.77 13.65 -13.96
CA ASP A 309 13.00 12.49 -13.09
C ASP A 309 12.33 11.23 -13.65
N THR A 310 11.11 11.32 -14.17
CA THR A 310 10.43 10.20 -14.81
C THR A 310 11.25 9.63 -15.96
N ALA A 311 11.75 10.48 -16.85
CA ALA A 311 12.54 10.04 -18.00
C ALA A 311 13.88 9.39 -17.60
N LEU A 312 14.58 10.00 -16.62
CA LEU A 312 15.93 9.55 -16.22
C LEU A 312 15.90 8.35 -15.27
N GLN A 313 14.94 8.30 -14.34
CA GLN A 313 14.89 7.22 -13.34
C GLN A 313 14.35 5.91 -13.91
N THR A 314 13.56 5.93 -14.98
CA THR A 314 13.09 4.72 -15.67
C THR A 314 14.27 3.85 -16.13
N ALA A 315 15.29 4.47 -16.72
CA ALA A 315 16.50 3.77 -17.15
C ALA A 315 17.27 3.19 -15.94
N LYS A 316 17.34 3.92 -14.82
CA LYS A 316 18.01 3.44 -13.59
C LYS A 316 17.27 2.25 -12.98
N ALA A 317 15.91 2.30 -12.93
CA ALA A 317 15.08 1.19 -12.46
C ALA A 317 15.30 -0.08 -13.31
N GLY A 318 15.33 0.06 -14.64
CA GLY A 318 15.63 -1.06 -15.53
C GLY A 318 17.04 -1.62 -15.32
N TYR A 319 18.03 -0.78 -15.12
CA TYR A 319 19.40 -1.23 -14.83
C TYR A 319 19.53 -1.91 -13.45
N LEU A 320 18.83 -1.42 -12.43
CA LEU A 320 18.76 -2.10 -11.13
C LEU A 320 18.17 -3.49 -11.27
N THR A 321 17.03 -3.62 -11.95
CA THR A 321 16.36 -4.92 -12.19
C THR A 321 17.29 -5.89 -12.91
N ARG A 322 18.01 -5.45 -13.94
CA ARG A 322 18.99 -6.28 -14.65
C ARG A 322 20.10 -6.78 -13.73
N ARG A 323 20.66 -5.94 -12.85
CA ARG A 323 21.70 -6.33 -11.89
C ARG A 323 21.18 -7.34 -10.87
N LEU A 324 19.98 -7.14 -10.34
CA LEU A 324 19.33 -8.08 -9.43
C LEU A 324 19.10 -9.42 -10.10
N PHE A 325 18.60 -9.42 -11.34
CA PHE A 325 18.41 -10.64 -12.12
C PHE A 325 19.71 -11.42 -12.32
N VAL A 326 20.79 -10.74 -12.79
CA VAL A 326 22.09 -11.40 -13.02
C VAL A 326 22.66 -12.05 -11.76
N VAL A 327 22.45 -11.44 -10.59
CA VAL A 327 22.91 -12.00 -9.30
C VAL A 327 22.04 -13.15 -8.83
N ALA A 328 20.72 -13.10 -9.06
CA ALA A 328 19.76 -14.03 -8.49
C ALA A 328 19.39 -15.21 -9.42
N GLN A 329 19.72 -15.17 -10.72
CA GLN A 329 19.28 -16.16 -11.72
C GLN A 329 19.64 -17.61 -11.38
N ASP A 330 20.71 -17.85 -10.61
CA ASP A 330 21.14 -19.21 -10.22
C ASP A 330 20.34 -19.79 -9.05
N ALA A 331 19.47 -18.99 -8.42
CA ALA A 331 18.61 -19.45 -7.34
C ALA A 331 17.38 -20.16 -7.92
N ILE A 332 17.50 -21.47 -8.09
CA ILE A 332 16.45 -22.37 -8.61
C ILE A 332 16.06 -23.36 -7.52
N VAL A 333 14.83 -23.83 -7.51
CA VAL A 333 14.38 -24.91 -6.62
C VAL A 333 14.89 -26.24 -7.15
N THR A 334 15.81 -26.91 -6.42
CA THR A 334 16.54 -28.08 -6.93
C THR A 334 16.20 -29.39 -6.21
N GLU A 335 15.69 -29.34 -4.98
CA GLU A 335 15.37 -30.51 -4.18
C GLU A 335 14.15 -30.31 -3.30
N PRO A 336 13.45 -31.39 -2.88
CA PRO A 336 12.24 -31.26 -2.05
C PRO A 336 12.56 -30.73 -0.64
N ASP A 337 13.58 -31.26 0.03
CA ASP A 337 13.90 -30.89 1.41
C ASP A 337 15.39 -31.08 1.75
N CYS A 338 16.06 -29.99 2.11
CA CYS A 338 17.46 -30.00 2.58
C CYS A 338 17.62 -30.51 4.03
N LYS A 339 16.55 -30.89 4.71
CA LYS A 339 16.50 -31.45 6.07
C LYS A 339 17.18 -30.57 7.15
N THR A 340 17.21 -29.25 6.91
CA THR A 340 17.74 -28.32 7.92
C THR A 340 16.83 -28.28 9.16
N LYS A 341 17.44 -28.16 10.33
CA LYS A 341 16.72 -27.90 11.59
C LYS A 341 16.73 -26.41 11.95
N ALA A 342 17.51 -25.61 11.22
CA ALA A 342 17.59 -24.17 11.44
C ALA A 342 16.37 -23.48 10.82
N GLY A 343 15.85 -22.48 11.52
CA GLY A 343 14.77 -21.62 11.07
C GLY A 343 15.08 -20.14 11.32
N THR A 344 14.21 -19.28 10.88
CA THR A 344 14.24 -17.84 11.17
C THR A 344 13.03 -17.52 12.04
N THR A 345 13.24 -16.86 13.17
CA THR A 345 12.16 -16.43 14.05
C THR A 345 11.54 -15.15 13.49
N ILE A 346 10.23 -15.17 13.30
CA ILE A 346 9.41 -14.01 12.95
C ILE A 346 8.57 -13.69 14.18
N SER A 347 8.67 -12.46 14.68
CA SER A 347 7.91 -11.96 15.84
C SER A 347 6.95 -10.86 15.42
N ARG A 348 5.89 -10.65 16.22
CA ARG A 348 4.91 -9.56 16.01
C ARG A 348 5.57 -8.19 16.04
N VAL A 349 6.53 -8.00 16.95
CA VAL A 349 7.31 -6.77 17.02
C VAL A 349 8.58 -6.96 16.22
N SER A 350 8.72 -6.22 15.15
CA SER A 350 9.92 -6.24 14.32
C SER A 350 11.07 -5.51 15.00
N ALA A 351 12.21 -6.17 15.14
CA ALA A 351 13.43 -5.55 15.65
C ALA A 351 13.96 -4.40 14.75
N SER A 352 13.48 -4.33 13.50
CA SER A 352 13.87 -3.29 12.52
C SER A 352 13.04 -2.02 12.61
N GLY A 353 12.00 -1.96 13.44
CA GLY A 353 11.06 -0.82 13.53
C GLY A 353 10.13 -0.66 12.31
N ILE A 354 10.15 -1.61 11.38
CA ILE A 354 9.22 -1.63 10.24
C ILE A 354 8.01 -2.47 10.65
N GLU A 355 6.85 -1.87 10.72
CA GLU A 355 5.58 -2.57 11.01
C GLU A 355 5.08 -3.29 9.76
N ILE A 356 5.31 -4.60 9.70
CA ILE A 356 4.68 -5.50 8.74
C ILE A 356 3.69 -6.35 9.53
N ALA A 357 2.44 -6.44 9.06
CA ALA A 357 1.44 -7.32 9.67
C ALA A 357 2.00 -8.74 9.79
N PHE A 358 1.86 -9.34 10.98
CA PHE A 358 2.46 -10.64 11.30
C PHE A 358 2.01 -11.73 10.33
N SER A 359 0.71 -11.75 9.99
CA SER A 359 0.13 -12.65 8.98
C SER A 359 0.79 -12.53 7.60
N LYS A 360 1.11 -11.32 7.16
CA LYS A 360 1.81 -11.11 5.88
C LYS A 360 3.23 -11.66 5.88
N ALA A 361 3.92 -11.59 7.03
CA ALA A 361 5.30 -12.06 7.16
C ALA A 361 5.40 -13.59 7.18
N ILE A 362 4.38 -14.28 7.73
CA ILE A 362 4.37 -15.75 7.88
C ILE A 362 3.60 -16.48 6.78
N LYS A 363 2.77 -15.78 5.99
CA LYS A 363 2.01 -16.36 4.87
C LYS A 363 2.93 -17.14 3.94
N GLY A 364 2.54 -18.37 3.59
CA GLY A 364 3.25 -19.23 2.63
C GLY A 364 4.58 -19.79 3.13
N ARG A 365 4.95 -19.54 4.40
CA ARG A 365 6.15 -20.12 5.00
C ARG A 365 5.88 -21.49 5.60
N VAL A 366 6.89 -22.37 5.51
CA VAL A 366 6.85 -23.68 6.14
C VAL A 366 7.40 -23.58 7.58
N LEU A 367 6.71 -24.14 8.55
CA LEU A 367 7.12 -24.13 9.95
C LEU A 367 8.38 -24.97 10.18
N ALA A 368 9.38 -24.39 10.83
CA ALA A 368 10.59 -25.08 11.28
C ALA A 368 10.38 -25.75 12.64
N GLU A 369 9.48 -25.20 13.46
CA GLU A 369 9.06 -25.68 14.78
C GLU A 369 7.56 -25.56 14.89
N ASP A 370 6.96 -26.19 15.91
CA ASP A 370 5.53 -26.08 16.14
C ASP A 370 5.14 -24.63 16.50
N ALA A 371 4.09 -24.12 15.89
CA ALA A 371 3.54 -22.82 16.26
C ALA A 371 2.68 -22.99 17.51
N VAL A 372 3.08 -22.34 18.60
CA VAL A 372 2.42 -22.47 19.91
C VAL A 372 1.87 -21.13 20.39
N ASP A 373 0.73 -21.21 21.06
CA ASP A 373 0.13 -20.10 21.77
C ASP A 373 0.85 -19.82 23.11
N THR A 374 0.67 -18.64 23.71
CA THR A 374 1.18 -18.29 25.04
C THR A 374 0.75 -19.27 26.13
N LYS A 375 -0.35 -20.00 25.90
CA LYS A 375 -0.85 -21.06 26.81
C LYS A 375 -0.20 -22.43 26.59
N GLY A 376 0.70 -22.57 25.59
CA GLY A 376 1.36 -23.82 25.24
C GLY A 376 0.56 -24.75 24.33
N ASN A 377 -0.58 -24.30 23.79
CA ASN A 377 -1.34 -25.09 22.82
C ASN A 377 -0.68 -25.02 21.45
N VAL A 378 -0.55 -26.16 20.79
CA VAL A 378 -0.03 -26.24 19.42
C VAL A 378 -1.12 -25.84 18.44
N LEU A 379 -0.94 -24.73 17.74
CA LEU A 379 -1.83 -24.25 16.67
C LEU A 379 -1.58 -25.03 15.38
N PHE A 380 -0.33 -25.08 14.96
CA PHE A 380 0.12 -25.80 13.77
C PHE A 380 1.43 -26.52 14.02
N LYS A 381 1.56 -27.70 13.42
CA LYS A 381 2.74 -28.55 13.59
C LYS A 381 3.88 -28.15 12.65
N LYS A 382 5.09 -28.48 13.05
CA LYS A 382 6.29 -28.40 12.24
C LYS A 382 6.11 -29.06 10.86
N GLY A 383 6.63 -28.42 9.81
CA GLY A 383 6.52 -28.88 8.43
C GLY A 383 5.23 -28.49 7.72
N HIS A 384 4.30 -27.85 8.43
CA HIS A 384 3.09 -27.31 7.82
C HIS A 384 3.39 -25.99 7.11
N MET A 385 2.87 -25.80 5.89
CA MET A 385 2.93 -24.54 5.16
C MET A 385 1.69 -23.70 5.52
N LEU A 386 1.90 -22.51 6.08
CA LEU A 386 0.82 -21.64 6.48
C LEU A 386 0.14 -21.00 5.26
N THR A 387 -1.12 -21.32 5.06
CA THR A 387 -1.98 -20.64 4.09
C THR A 387 -2.30 -19.22 4.58
N ARG A 388 -2.93 -18.40 3.73
CA ARG A 388 -3.33 -17.02 4.10
C ARG A 388 -4.29 -17.01 5.29
N ARG A 389 -5.32 -17.86 5.29
CA ARG A 389 -6.32 -17.94 6.39
C ARG A 389 -5.69 -18.40 7.69
N GLU A 390 -4.82 -19.40 7.62
CA GLU A 390 -4.10 -19.91 8.78
C GLU A 390 -3.13 -18.86 9.35
N ALA A 391 -2.46 -18.08 8.49
CA ALA A 391 -1.60 -16.98 8.91
C ALA A 391 -2.39 -15.88 9.66
N ILE A 392 -3.61 -15.57 9.20
CA ILE A 392 -4.53 -14.65 9.89
C ILE A 392 -4.98 -15.25 11.24
N ALA A 393 -5.34 -16.53 11.28
CA ALA A 393 -5.70 -17.20 12.52
C ALA A 393 -4.56 -17.21 13.54
N VAL A 394 -3.30 -17.35 13.11
CA VAL A 394 -2.12 -17.22 13.98
C VAL A 394 -1.97 -15.78 14.48
N GLU A 395 -2.24 -14.76 13.64
CA GLU A 395 -2.20 -13.36 14.05
C GLU A 395 -3.31 -13.01 15.06
N GLU A 396 -4.50 -13.56 14.91
CA GLU A 396 -5.63 -13.37 15.85
C GLU A 396 -5.42 -14.14 17.16
N SER A 397 -4.58 -15.19 17.16
CA SER A 397 -4.23 -15.94 18.36
C SER A 397 -3.29 -15.13 19.27
N THR A 398 -2.94 -15.67 20.43
CA THR A 398 -1.96 -15.08 21.37
C THR A 398 -0.51 -15.48 21.05
N CYS A 399 -0.22 -16.05 19.87
CA CYS A 399 1.11 -16.44 19.44
C CYS A 399 1.99 -15.20 19.22
N GLU A 400 3.13 -15.09 19.90
CA GLU A 400 4.04 -13.94 19.82
C GLU A 400 5.08 -14.06 18.70
N SER A 401 5.53 -15.29 18.42
CA SER A 401 6.56 -15.54 17.40
C SER A 401 6.41 -16.93 16.82
N VAL A 402 6.86 -17.10 15.59
CA VAL A 402 6.87 -18.36 14.86
C VAL A 402 8.26 -18.60 14.27
N VAL A 403 8.76 -19.81 14.34
CA VAL A 403 10.01 -20.20 13.69
C VAL A 403 9.69 -20.85 12.34
N VAL A 404 10.11 -20.19 11.26
CA VAL A 404 9.83 -20.65 9.88
C VAL A 404 11.09 -21.07 9.15
N ARG A 405 10.94 -21.95 8.18
CA ARG A 405 12.00 -22.28 7.22
C ARG A 405 12.27 -21.08 6.32
N SER A 406 13.53 -20.86 5.96
CA SER A 406 13.96 -19.72 5.16
C SER A 406 15.01 -20.12 4.14
N PRO A 407 15.00 -19.51 2.92
CA PRO A 407 16.11 -19.65 1.98
C PRO A 407 17.47 -19.29 2.58
N MET A 408 17.50 -18.35 3.56
CA MET A 408 18.74 -17.92 4.24
C MET A 408 19.38 -19.01 5.11
N THR A 409 18.58 -19.97 5.58
CA THR A 409 19.05 -21.10 6.42
C THR A 409 19.07 -22.42 5.66
N CYS A 410 18.80 -22.38 4.36
CA CYS A 410 18.81 -23.55 3.50
C CYS A 410 20.20 -24.15 3.36
N LYS A 411 20.31 -25.49 3.37
CA LYS A 411 21.55 -26.24 3.23
C LYS A 411 21.81 -26.75 1.81
N THR A 412 20.91 -26.49 0.88
CA THR A 412 21.07 -26.87 -0.53
C THR A 412 22.32 -26.22 -1.12
N LEU A 413 23.16 -26.97 -1.80
CA LEU A 413 24.45 -26.49 -2.32
C LEU A 413 24.30 -25.48 -3.47
N ARG A 414 23.28 -25.69 -4.32
CA ARG A 414 22.94 -24.78 -5.43
C ARG A 414 21.44 -24.54 -5.43
N GLY A 415 21.04 -23.29 -5.40
CA GLY A 415 19.63 -22.93 -5.32
C GLY A 415 19.04 -23.09 -3.92
N VAL A 416 17.77 -23.48 -3.86
CA VAL A 416 16.99 -23.63 -2.61
C VAL A 416 16.15 -24.89 -2.68
N CYS A 417 15.70 -25.43 -1.53
CA CYS A 417 14.74 -26.53 -1.52
C CYS A 417 13.29 -26.02 -1.39
N GLN A 418 12.31 -26.82 -1.81
CA GLN A 418 10.88 -26.47 -1.77
C GLN A 418 10.43 -26.06 -0.38
N GLN A 419 10.83 -26.80 0.66
CA GLN A 419 10.42 -26.53 2.05
C GLN A 419 10.98 -25.22 2.61
N CYS A 420 12.19 -24.81 2.20
CA CYS A 420 12.79 -23.55 2.64
C CYS A 420 12.25 -22.34 1.89
N TYR A 421 11.84 -22.53 0.64
CA TYR A 421 11.19 -21.48 -0.14
C TYR A 421 9.74 -21.31 0.29
N GLY A 422 8.95 -22.38 0.30
CA GLY A 422 7.56 -22.40 0.69
C GLY A 422 6.60 -22.26 -0.49
N ILE A 423 5.67 -21.32 -0.39
CA ILE A 423 4.59 -21.14 -1.35
C ILE A 423 5.08 -20.59 -2.70
N ASP A 424 4.56 -21.13 -3.78
CA ASP A 424 4.54 -20.46 -5.08
C ASP A 424 3.41 -19.45 -5.11
N LEU A 425 3.74 -18.19 -5.38
CA LEU A 425 2.81 -17.06 -5.36
C LEU A 425 1.81 -17.07 -6.52
N THR A 426 2.09 -17.85 -7.58
CA THR A 426 1.19 -17.96 -8.75
C THR A 426 0.09 -19.00 -8.58
N THR A 427 0.39 -20.08 -7.86
CA THR A 427 -0.51 -21.22 -7.68
C THR A 427 -1.11 -21.32 -6.28
N ASN A 428 -0.55 -20.60 -5.30
CA ASN A 428 -0.84 -20.75 -3.86
C ASN A 428 -0.58 -22.18 -3.32
N ALA A 429 0.23 -22.96 -4.01
CA ALA A 429 0.68 -24.28 -3.61
C ALA A 429 2.16 -24.29 -3.22
N LEU A 430 2.69 -25.42 -2.78
CA LEU A 430 4.14 -25.56 -2.57
C LEU A 430 4.86 -25.44 -3.92
N VAL A 431 5.94 -24.65 -3.95
CA VAL A 431 6.70 -24.39 -5.18
C VAL A 431 7.21 -25.67 -5.84
N ASP A 432 7.19 -25.74 -7.17
CA ASP A 432 7.67 -26.88 -7.93
C ASP A 432 9.20 -26.92 -8.06
N ILE A 433 9.73 -28.12 -8.26
CA ILE A 433 11.17 -28.30 -8.55
C ILE A 433 11.45 -27.79 -9.96
N GLY A 434 12.50 -26.99 -10.10
CA GLY A 434 12.88 -26.35 -11.36
C GLY A 434 12.44 -24.90 -11.45
N GLU A 435 11.61 -24.41 -10.53
CA GLU A 435 11.16 -23.02 -10.52
C GLU A 435 12.32 -22.04 -10.29
N ALA A 436 12.39 -21.00 -11.14
CA ALA A 436 13.45 -19.99 -11.14
C ALA A 436 13.15 -18.86 -10.15
N VAL A 437 13.06 -19.18 -8.86
CA VAL A 437 12.63 -18.27 -7.77
C VAL A 437 13.49 -17.02 -7.63
N GLY A 438 14.76 -17.09 -7.99
CA GLY A 438 15.64 -15.92 -8.00
C GLY A 438 15.26 -14.91 -9.08
N THR A 439 14.87 -15.38 -10.25
CA THR A 439 14.36 -14.53 -11.34
C THR A 439 13.06 -13.86 -10.93
N VAL A 440 12.12 -14.62 -10.35
CA VAL A 440 10.85 -14.10 -9.84
C VAL A 440 11.09 -13.02 -8.79
N ALA A 441 11.99 -13.27 -7.83
CA ALA A 441 12.35 -12.30 -6.80
C ALA A 441 12.95 -11.00 -7.38
N ALA A 442 13.86 -11.10 -8.35
CA ALA A 442 14.47 -9.94 -8.99
C ALA A 442 13.42 -9.10 -9.74
N GLN A 443 12.50 -9.73 -10.46
CA GLN A 443 11.42 -9.08 -11.17
C GLN A 443 10.39 -8.46 -10.21
N ALA A 444 10.04 -9.13 -9.12
CA ALA A 444 9.13 -8.62 -8.09
C ALA A 444 9.67 -7.37 -7.36
N ILE A 445 11.01 -7.25 -7.23
CA ILE A 445 11.66 -6.06 -6.68
C ILE A 445 11.76 -4.96 -7.73
N GLY A 446 12.02 -5.31 -8.99
CA GLY A 446 12.24 -4.36 -10.08
C GLY A 446 10.98 -3.68 -10.61
N GLU A 447 9.87 -4.41 -10.67
CA GLU A 447 8.60 -3.89 -11.21
C GLU A 447 8.10 -2.66 -10.41
N PRO A 448 7.99 -2.70 -9.06
CA PRO A 448 7.59 -1.52 -8.29
C PRO A 448 8.55 -0.33 -8.42
N GLY A 449 9.83 -0.57 -8.71
CA GLY A 449 10.81 0.47 -8.96
C GLY A 449 10.44 1.37 -10.14
N THR A 450 9.91 0.79 -11.22
CA THR A 450 9.42 1.54 -12.39
C THR A 450 8.17 2.34 -12.03
N GLN A 451 7.24 1.76 -11.28
CA GLN A 451 6.01 2.45 -10.83
C GLN A 451 6.32 3.60 -9.86
N LEU A 452 7.26 3.42 -8.93
CA LEU A 452 7.72 4.49 -8.03
C LEU A 452 8.27 5.69 -8.82
N THR A 453 8.91 5.45 -9.95
CA THR A 453 9.39 6.51 -10.84
C THR A 453 8.24 7.27 -11.50
N MET A 454 7.19 6.58 -11.92
CA MET A 454 6.01 7.20 -12.54
C MET A 454 5.15 7.98 -11.52
N ASN A 455 5.06 7.53 -10.28
CA ASN A 455 4.28 8.20 -9.22
C ASN A 455 4.84 9.58 -8.86
N THR A 456 6.12 9.85 -9.07
CA THR A 456 6.70 11.19 -8.89
C THR A 456 6.10 12.22 -9.85
N LYS A 457 5.65 11.81 -11.03
CA LYS A 457 4.97 12.64 -12.01
C LYS A 457 3.61 13.15 -11.50
N HIS A 458 2.87 12.32 -10.78
CA HIS A 458 1.55 12.64 -10.27
C HIS A 458 1.56 13.46 -8.97
N ALA A 459 2.68 13.49 -8.26
CA ALA A 459 2.84 14.31 -7.04
C ALA A 459 3.00 15.82 -7.32
N GLY A 460 3.12 16.24 -8.61
CA GLY A 460 3.17 17.64 -9.01
C GLY A 460 4.34 18.44 -8.42
N GLY A 461 5.41 17.76 -7.96
CA GLY A 461 6.56 18.36 -7.31
C GLY A 461 6.32 18.83 -5.88
N ALA A 462 5.22 18.40 -5.25
CA ALA A 462 4.96 18.68 -3.84
C ALA A 462 6.05 18.05 -2.95
N ALA A 463 6.50 18.79 -1.93
CA ALA A 463 7.46 18.30 -0.95
C ALA A 463 6.80 17.24 -0.05
N GLN A 464 7.52 16.14 0.20
CA GLN A 464 7.08 15.11 1.14
C GLN A 464 7.69 15.33 2.53
N LEU A 465 6.98 14.93 3.58
CA LEU A 465 7.48 14.92 4.95
C LEU A 465 8.71 14.02 5.06
N GLY A 466 9.77 14.49 5.71
CA GLY A 466 10.99 13.70 5.97
C GLY A 466 12.20 14.06 5.10
N GLY A 467 12.41 15.34 4.80
CA GLY A 467 13.36 15.92 3.85
C GLY A 467 14.82 15.45 3.87
N ASP A 468 15.30 14.79 4.93
CA ASP A 468 16.70 14.32 5.03
C ASP A 468 16.88 12.83 4.70
N VAL A 469 15.81 12.06 4.55
CA VAL A 469 15.86 10.63 4.24
C VAL A 469 15.66 10.42 2.74
N THR A 470 16.63 9.76 2.10
CA THR A 470 16.51 9.36 0.70
C THR A 470 15.30 8.42 0.54
N GLN A 471 14.35 8.78 -0.33
CA GLN A 471 13.13 8.01 -0.59
C GLN A 471 13.07 7.54 -2.05
N GLY A 472 12.15 6.61 -2.32
CA GLY A 472 11.92 6.09 -3.66
C GLY A 472 13.05 5.21 -4.19
N LEU A 473 13.23 5.20 -5.52
CA LEU A 473 14.21 4.35 -6.20
C LEU A 473 15.66 4.52 -5.69
N PRO A 474 16.18 5.73 -5.40
CA PRO A 474 17.52 5.88 -4.84
C PRO A 474 17.70 5.15 -3.51
N ARG A 475 16.67 5.09 -2.67
CA ARG A 475 16.73 4.33 -1.40
C ARG A 475 16.75 2.83 -1.63
N VAL A 476 15.98 2.34 -2.58
CA VAL A 476 16.00 0.93 -2.99
C VAL A 476 17.41 0.54 -3.47
N GLU A 477 18.04 1.36 -4.32
CA GLU A 477 19.44 1.15 -4.75
C GLU A 477 20.42 1.14 -3.58
N GLU A 478 20.33 2.10 -2.65
CA GLU A 478 21.19 2.16 -1.47
C GLU A 478 21.14 0.87 -0.66
N VAL A 479 19.93 0.33 -0.42
CA VAL A 479 19.71 -0.88 0.37
C VAL A 479 20.28 -2.11 -0.35
N PHE A 480 19.88 -2.32 -1.63
CA PHE A 480 20.28 -3.53 -2.36
C PHE A 480 21.77 -3.54 -2.73
N GLU A 481 22.37 -2.39 -2.98
CA GLU A 481 23.79 -2.28 -3.30
C GLU A 481 24.69 -2.02 -2.09
N LYS A 482 24.13 -1.97 -0.87
CA LYS A 482 24.84 -1.63 0.37
C LYS A 482 25.61 -0.31 0.27
N ARG A 483 25.08 0.68 -0.44
CA ARG A 483 25.68 2.00 -0.51
C ARG A 483 25.52 2.72 0.83
N GLN A 484 26.54 3.47 1.23
CA GLN A 484 26.40 4.32 2.40
C GLN A 484 25.38 5.44 2.12
N PRO A 485 24.45 5.71 3.06
CA PRO A 485 23.57 6.85 2.95
C PRO A 485 24.36 8.16 2.82
N LYS A 486 23.81 9.14 2.11
CA LYS A 486 24.46 10.47 1.96
C LYS A 486 24.73 11.13 3.30
N ILE A 487 23.85 10.92 4.27
CA ILE A 487 23.95 11.44 5.65
C ILE A 487 23.77 10.26 6.59
N PRO A 488 24.83 9.46 6.85
CA PRO A 488 24.74 8.31 7.75
C PRO A 488 24.50 8.79 9.19
N ALA A 489 23.65 8.07 9.93
CA ALA A 489 23.52 8.28 11.37
C ALA A 489 24.86 7.95 12.07
N VAL A 490 25.16 8.64 13.16
CA VAL A 490 26.26 8.25 14.05
C VAL A 490 25.77 7.10 14.91
N VAL A 491 26.34 5.92 14.71
CA VAL A 491 25.95 4.69 15.40
C VAL A 491 27.11 4.24 16.28
N ALA A 492 26.79 3.75 17.48
CA ALA A 492 27.78 3.16 18.36
C ALA A 492 28.44 1.95 17.70
N LYS A 493 29.78 1.85 17.75
CA LYS A 493 30.53 0.73 17.20
C LYS A 493 30.60 -0.48 18.17
N HIS A 494 30.36 -0.22 19.44
CA HIS A 494 30.43 -1.22 20.51
C HIS A 494 29.21 -1.10 21.41
N THR A 495 28.75 -2.22 21.92
CA THR A 495 27.70 -2.24 22.95
C THR A 495 28.24 -1.62 24.22
N GLY A 496 27.48 -0.79 24.89
CA GLY A 496 27.91 -0.09 26.09
C GLY A 496 26.85 0.87 26.62
N VAL A 497 27.18 1.56 27.69
CA VAL A 497 26.31 2.53 28.35
C VAL A 497 26.82 3.94 28.06
N VAL A 498 25.88 4.86 27.77
CA VAL A 498 26.19 6.29 27.59
C VAL A 498 26.64 6.89 28.93
N ALA A 499 27.94 7.14 29.07
CA ALA A 499 28.51 7.70 30.29
C ALA A 499 28.21 9.18 30.41
N GLU A 500 28.33 9.92 29.30
CA GLU A 500 28.18 11.37 29.30
C GLU A 500 27.73 11.87 27.91
N VAL A 501 26.92 12.92 27.91
CA VAL A 501 26.60 13.73 26.71
C VAL A 501 27.03 15.17 27.01
N ARG A 502 28.12 15.62 26.38
CA ARG A 502 28.67 16.96 26.59
C ARG A 502 28.58 17.85 25.34
N ARG A 503 28.52 19.16 25.54
CA ARG A 503 28.64 20.10 24.42
C ARG A 503 30.10 20.48 24.25
N GLU A 504 30.61 20.42 23.04
CA GLU A 504 31.96 20.84 22.70
C GLU A 504 31.92 21.70 21.44
N GLY A 505 32.22 23.01 21.63
CA GLY A 505 32.04 24.01 20.60
C GLY A 505 30.56 24.11 20.13
N ASN A 506 30.35 23.98 18.82
CA ASN A 506 29.01 23.99 18.21
C ASN A 506 28.38 22.59 18.12
N GLY A 507 29.10 21.52 18.49
CA GLY A 507 28.67 20.13 18.43
C GLY A 507 28.32 19.51 19.78
N ARG A 508 27.98 18.24 19.75
CA ARG A 508 27.78 17.40 20.93
C ARG A 508 28.72 16.18 20.83
N VAL A 509 29.32 15.81 21.94
CA VAL A 509 30.13 14.60 22.06
C VAL A 509 29.41 13.62 22.98
N ILE A 510 29.18 12.41 22.48
CA ILE A 510 28.58 11.32 23.24
C ILE A 510 29.69 10.37 23.63
N VAL A 511 29.85 10.15 24.91
CA VAL A 511 30.87 9.26 25.48
C VAL A 511 30.21 7.97 25.90
N ILE A 512 30.65 6.85 25.32
CA ILE A 512 30.13 5.51 25.61
C ILE A 512 31.18 4.71 26.37
N ALA A 513 30.80 4.15 27.52
CA ALA A 513 31.57 3.16 28.26
C ALA A 513 31.24 1.78 27.69
N PRO A 514 32.19 1.11 27.00
CA PRO A 514 31.90 -0.16 26.33
C PRO A 514 31.69 -1.29 27.32
N ASP A 515 30.75 -2.19 27.02
CA ASP A 515 30.57 -3.43 27.75
C ASP A 515 31.66 -4.46 27.31
N MET A 516 32.59 -4.73 28.21
CA MET A 516 33.70 -5.63 27.94
C MET A 516 33.28 -7.12 27.84
N SER A 517 32.05 -7.44 28.23
CA SER A 517 31.50 -8.81 28.14
C SER A 517 30.78 -9.06 26.81
N ALA A 518 30.49 -8.01 26.04
CA ALA A 518 29.77 -8.12 24.78
C ALA A 518 30.65 -8.64 23.64
N PRO A 519 30.07 -9.38 22.66
CA PRO A 519 30.81 -9.80 21.47
C PRO A 519 31.29 -8.57 20.68
N GLY A 520 32.60 -8.53 20.36
CA GLY A 520 33.17 -7.39 19.63
C GLY A 520 33.62 -6.22 20.50
N ALA A 521 33.74 -6.41 21.82
CA ALA A 521 34.25 -5.40 22.74
C ALA A 521 35.66 -4.88 22.32
N PRO A 522 35.97 -3.59 22.53
CA PRO A 522 37.25 -3.01 22.21
C PRO A 522 38.36 -3.65 23.09
N LYS A 523 39.59 -3.70 22.57
CA LYS A 523 40.74 -4.30 23.30
C LYS A 523 41.14 -3.53 24.55
N LYS A 524 40.71 -2.30 24.71
CA LYS A 524 40.96 -1.45 25.87
C LYS A 524 39.65 -0.97 26.49
N LYS A 525 39.64 -0.79 27.80
CA LYS A 525 38.51 -0.35 28.60
C LYS A 525 38.30 1.17 28.54
N ASP A 526 38.83 1.84 27.51
CA ASP A 526 38.73 3.29 27.36
C ASP A 526 37.37 3.66 26.82
N ASN A 527 36.80 4.76 27.32
CA ASN A 527 35.54 5.30 26.79
C ASN A 527 35.73 5.71 25.34
N VAL A 528 34.71 5.44 24.52
CA VAL A 528 34.70 5.79 23.11
C VAL A 528 33.88 7.04 22.90
N GLU A 529 34.47 8.04 22.26
CA GLU A 529 33.84 9.33 21.98
C GLU A 529 33.26 9.36 20.56
N TYR A 530 32.07 9.90 20.42
CA TYR A 530 31.37 10.09 19.15
C TYR A 530 31.00 11.54 18.97
N ASP A 531 31.58 12.19 17.98
CA ASP A 531 31.25 13.56 17.62
C ASP A 531 29.93 13.60 16.84
N VAL A 532 28.99 14.38 17.33
CA VAL A 532 27.68 14.58 16.72
C VAL A 532 27.53 16.02 16.27
N SER A 533 27.40 16.22 14.96
CA SER A 533 27.16 17.56 14.38
C SER A 533 25.94 18.22 14.99
N PRO A 534 25.92 19.57 15.16
CA PRO A 534 24.78 20.31 15.69
C PRO A 534 23.49 20.14 14.85
N ARG A 535 23.64 19.71 13.58
CA ARG A 535 22.52 19.46 12.67
C ARG A 535 21.79 18.15 12.93
N ARG A 536 22.31 17.29 13.84
CA ARG A 536 21.75 15.96 14.14
C ARG A 536 21.00 15.96 15.46
N VAL A 537 19.87 15.26 15.49
CA VAL A 537 19.10 15.04 16.72
C VAL A 537 19.79 13.91 17.49
N VAL A 538 20.06 14.14 18.77
CA VAL A 538 20.59 13.12 19.68
C VAL A 538 19.41 12.37 20.26
N MET A 539 19.35 11.07 20.01
CA MET A 539 18.24 10.18 20.43
C MET A 539 18.55 9.46 21.75
N VAL A 540 19.76 9.63 22.29
CA VAL A 540 20.20 8.92 23.51
C VAL A 540 20.52 9.91 24.62
N GLY A 541 20.23 9.52 25.86
CA GLY A 541 20.54 10.25 27.08
C GLY A 541 21.64 9.56 27.90
N LYS A 542 22.13 10.21 28.96
CA LYS A 542 23.05 9.59 29.90
C LYS A 542 22.40 8.41 30.60
N GLY A 543 23.07 7.25 30.57
CA GLY A 543 22.58 5.98 31.16
C GLY A 543 21.87 5.04 30.19
N ASP A 544 21.61 5.46 28.96
CA ASP A 544 21.02 4.60 27.93
C ASP A 544 22.04 3.54 27.49
N THR A 545 21.54 2.34 27.09
CA THR A 545 22.35 1.18 26.66
C THR A 545 22.21 0.93 25.17
#